data_31dfb3873246ea03cbb186ce78b7367f
#
_entry.id   31dfb3873246ea03cbb186ce78b7367f
#
_cell.length_a   1.000
_cell.length_b   1.000
_cell.length_c   1.000
_cell.angle_alpha   90.00
_cell.angle_beta   90.00
_cell.angle_gamma   90.00
#
_symmetry.space_group_name_H-M   'P 1'
#
loop_
_entity.id
_entity.type
_entity.pdbx_description
1 polymer ?
#
loop_
_entity_poly.entity_id
_entity_poly.type
_entity_poly.pdbx_seq_one_letter_code
_entity_poly.pdbx_strand_id
1 'polypeptide(L)'
;EMPGATGLDVARKIRETDKNCAILFLTGFDKFAYARQAISVRAMDYLLKPYNEQELVFAVEEAIRQVTAQAPVRRMPEPAPAEPVRREEDEDVRTAIIRAEISSFIDAHYREDISMQDAAAALRYSDAYFCKLFKQCFKVNFSAYLNEYRVNKARQLMLDPRLNMKDIGAAVGYSDANYFTRVFKRLTGQTPSEYRMATAEKAVQ
;
A
#
# COMPACT_ATOMS: atom_id res chain seq x y z
N GLU A 1 -29.80 5.37 0.16
CA GLU A 1 -30.44 4.06 0.36
C GLU A 1 -31.41 3.84 -0.81
N MET A 2 -31.32 2.67 -1.43
CA MET A 2 -32.30 2.28 -2.46
C MET A 2 -33.55 1.75 -1.73
N PRO A 3 -34.77 2.15 -2.16
CA PRO A 3 -35.99 1.59 -1.58
C PRO A 3 -36.10 0.10 -1.94
N GLY A 4 -36.19 -0.77 -0.96
CA GLY A 4 -36.31 -2.22 -1.15
C GLY A 4 -35.08 -3.00 -0.71
N ALA A 5 -34.42 -3.73 -1.59
CA ALA A 5 -33.25 -4.53 -1.30
C ALA A 5 -31.96 -3.69 -1.26
N THR A 6 -31.09 -3.95 -0.28
CA THR A 6 -29.77 -3.33 -0.22
C THR A 6 -28.80 -4.01 -1.22
N GLY A 7 -27.70 -3.34 -1.60
CA GLY A 7 -26.66 -3.95 -2.43
C GLY A 7 -26.10 -5.24 -1.82
N LEU A 8 -26.10 -5.36 -0.50
CA LEU A 8 -25.68 -6.57 0.23
C LEU A 8 -26.69 -7.72 0.07
N ASP A 9 -27.98 -7.43 0.04
CA ASP A 9 -29.01 -8.45 -0.18
C ASP A 9 -28.95 -8.98 -1.61
N VAL A 10 -28.68 -8.09 -2.58
CA VAL A 10 -28.44 -8.48 -3.98
C VAL A 10 -27.19 -9.36 -4.07
N ALA A 11 -26.08 -8.97 -3.41
CA ALA A 11 -24.86 -9.74 -3.42
C ALA A 11 -25.01 -11.14 -2.80
N ARG A 12 -25.79 -11.27 -1.71
CA ARG A 12 -26.12 -12.57 -1.11
C ARG A 12 -26.85 -13.46 -2.09
N LYS A 13 -27.87 -12.90 -2.78
CA LYS A 13 -28.67 -13.64 -3.75
C LYS A 13 -27.85 -14.09 -4.97
N ILE A 14 -26.91 -13.25 -5.44
CA ILE A 14 -25.94 -13.63 -6.47
C ILE A 14 -25.08 -14.80 -6.00
N ARG A 15 -24.58 -14.77 -4.75
CA ARG A 15 -23.74 -15.85 -4.20
C ARG A 15 -24.44 -17.19 -4.04
N GLU A 16 -25.77 -17.19 -3.90
CA GLU A 16 -26.57 -18.41 -3.89
C GLU A 16 -26.56 -19.12 -5.24
N THR A 17 -26.55 -18.36 -6.33
CA THR A 17 -26.61 -18.85 -7.71
C THR A 17 -25.24 -18.96 -8.38
N ASP A 18 -24.34 -18.02 -8.11
CA ASP A 18 -22.98 -17.98 -8.67
C ASP A 18 -21.93 -17.66 -7.59
N LYS A 19 -21.15 -18.69 -7.26
CA LYS A 19 -20.06 -18.57 -6.26
C LYS A 19 -18.83 -17.85 -6.81
N ASN A 20 -18.67 -17.78 -8.13
CA ASN A 20 -17.48 -17.27 -8.79
C ASN A 20 -17.66 -15.85 -9.36
N CYS A 21 -18.87 -15.30 -9.34
CA CYS A 21 -19.13 -13.94 -9.77
C CYS A 21 -18.27 -12.95 -8.99
N ALA A 22 -17.54 -12.07 -9.67
CA ALA A 22 -16.83 -10.97 -9.01
C ALA A 22 -17.83 -9.89 -8.56
N ILE A 23 -17.78 -9.53 -7.29
CA ILE A 23 -18.65 -8.51 -6.70
C ILE A 23 -17.78 -7.37 -6.17
N LEU A 24 -18.01 -6.17 -6.70
CA LEU A 24 -17.38 -4.92 -6.27
C LEU A 24 -18.46 -4.01 -5.69
N PHE A 25 -18.23 -3.43 -4.51
CA PHE A 25 -19.13 -2.44 -3.94
C PHE A 25 -18.62 -1.04 -4.17
N LEU A 26 -19.49 -0.16 -4.70
CA LEU A 26 -19.27 1.28 -4.83
C LEU A 26 -20.24 1.99 -3.89
N THR A 27 -19.77 2.57 -2.80
CA THR A 27 -20.62 3.11 -1.74
C THR A 27 -20.19 4.50 -1.27
N GLY A 28 -21.16 5.33 -0.85
CA GLY A 28 -20.90 6.61 -0.18
C GLY A 28 -20.89 6.52 1.34
N PHE A 29 -21.03 5.32 1.91
CA PHE A 29 -21.12 5.12 3.37
C PHE A 29 -19.82 4.55 3.93
N ASP A 30 -19.12 5.36 4.69
CA ASP A 30 -17.92 4.98 5.46
C ASP A 30 -18.33 4.36 6.81
N LYS A 31 -19.13 3.28 6.79
CA LYS A 31 -19.43 2.54 8.02
C LYS A 31 -18.68 1.20 7.97
N PHE A 32 -17.76 1.02 8.89
CA PHE A 32 -17.04 -0.25 9.15
C PHE A 32 -17.96 -1.48 9.14
N ALA A 33 -19.23 -1.33 9.54
CA ALA A 33 -20.24 -2.35 9.49
C ALA A 33 -20.54 -2.85 8.07
N TYR A 34 -20.52 -1.99 7.04
CA TYR A 34 -20.75 -2.38 5.65
C TYR A 34 -19.55 -3.09 5.04
N ALA A 35 -18.33 -2.63 5.34
CA ALA A 35 -17.11 -3.32 4.92
C ALA A 35 -17.05 -4.76 5.48
N ARG A 36 -17.44 -4.94 6.76
CA ARG A 36 -17.51 -6.26 7.40
C ARG A 36 -18.58 -7.17 6.76
N GLN A 37 -19.69 -6.61 6.33
CA GLN A 37 -20.74 -7.35 5.63
C GLN A 37 -20.35 -7.69 4.18
N ALA A 38 -19.59 -6.83 3.49
CA ALA A 38 -19.02 -7.12 2.17
C ALA A 38 -18.08 -8.34 2.22
N ILE A 39 -17.31 -8.50 3.29
CA ILE A 39 -16.49 -9.70 3.54
C ILE A 39 -17.38 -10.96 3.64
N SER A 40 -18.54 -10.88 4.29
CA SER A 40 -19.42 -12.03 4.48
C SER A 40 -20.02 -12.56 3.16
N VAL A 41 -20.18 -11.71 2.16
CA VAL A 41 -20.63 -12.09 0.81
C VAL A 41 -19.47 -12.36 -0.15
N ARG A 42 -18.24 -12.42 0.35
CA ARG A 42 -17.02 -12.61 -0.42
C ARG A 42 -16.92 -11.59 -1.57
N ALA A 43 -17.21 -10.33 -1.27
CA ALA A 43 -16.94 -9.25 -2.20
C ALA A 43 -15.42 -9.18 -2.46
N MET A 44 -15.05 -8.91 -3.70
CA MET A 44 -13.66 -8.81 -4.09
C MET A 44 -13.06 -7.50 -3.63
N ASP A 45 -13.82 -6.41 -3.74
CA ASP A 45 -13.37 -5.11 -3.30
C ASP A 45 -14.55 -4.20 -2.88
N TYR A 46 -14.21 -3.11 -2.22
CA TYR A 46 -15.13 -2.13 -1.67
C TYR A 46 -14.51 -0.73 -1.87
N LEU A 47 -15.11 0.07 -2.76
CA LEU A 47 -14.66 1.42 -3.08
C LEU A 47 -15.60 2.45 -2.46
N LEU A 48 -15.00 3.40 -1.75
CA LEU A 48 -15.74 4.50 -1.12
C LEU A 48 -15.86 5.68 -2.10
N LYS A 49 -17.06 6.24 -2.23
CA LYS A 49 -17.27 7.48 -3.00
C LYS A 49 -16.86 8.70 -2.17
N PRO A 50 -16.17 9.70 -2.75
CA PRO A 50 -15.69 9.76 -4.13
C PRO A 50 -14.44 8.89 -4.34
N TYR A 51 -14.45 8.04 -5.37
CA TYR A 51 -13.28 7.26 -5.81
C TYR A 51 -12.69 7.88 -7.08
N ASN A 52 -11.40 7.71 -7.32
CA ASN A 52 -10.77 8.11 -8.56
C ASN A 52 -10.90 7.01 -9.63
N GLU A 53 -10.71 7.39 -10.90
CA GLU A 53 -10.81 6.48 -12.03
C GLU A 53 -9.81 5.32 -11.94
N GLN A 54 -8.61 5.58 -11.43
CA GLN A 54 -7.56 4.57 -11.29
C GLN A 54 -7.92 3.49 -10.26
N GLU A 55 -8.55 3.87 -9.13
CA GLU A 55 -9.06 2.91 -8.14
C GLU A 55 -10.09 1.97 -8.76
N LEU A 56 -11.03 2.52 -9.53
CA LEU A 56 -12.07 1.72 -10.16
C LEU A 56 -11.49 0.77 -11.21
N VAL A 57 -10.61 1.28 -12.09
CA VAL A 57 -9.95 0.48 -13.12
C VAL A 57 -9.16 -0.66 -12.49
N PHE A 58 -8.37 -0.39 -11.45
CA PHE A 58 -7.58 -1.41 -10.76
C PHE A 58 -8.47 -2.49 -10.13
N ALA A 59 -9.55 -2.10 -9.44
CA ALA A 59 -10.47 -3.04 -8.81
C ALA A 59 -11.15 -3.95 -9.86
N VAL A 60 -11.50 -3.40 -11.02
CA VAL A 60 -12.08 -4.15 -12.14
C VAL A 60 -11.06 -5.09 -12.78
N GLU A 61 -9.83 -4.64 -13.02
CA GLU A 61 -8.76 -5.47 -13.58
C GLU A 61 -8.43 -6.66 -12.67
N GLU A 62 -8.35 -6.42 -11.35
CA GLU A 62 -8.14 -7.49 -10.37
C GLU A 62 -9.31 -8.48 -10.35
N ALA A 63 -10.55 -7.99 -10.50
CA ALA A 63 -11.74 -8.81 -10.62
C ALA A 63 -11.67 -9.72 -11.85
N ILE A 64 -11.32 -9.18 -13.02
CA ILE A 64 -11.14 -9.94 -14.25
C ILE A 64 -10.07 -11.01 -14.09
N ARG A 65 -8.92 -10.67 -13.50
CA ARG A 65 -7.80 -11.60 -13.26
C ARG A 65 -8.20 -12.79 -12.41
N GLN A 66 -8.93 -12.55 -11.31
CA GLN A 66 -9.35 -13.63 -10.41
C GLN A 66 -10.41 -14.54 -11.05
N VAL A 67 -11.37 -13.97 -11.81
CA VAL A 67 -12.40 -14.76 -12.50
C VAL A 67 -11.78 -15.61 -13.62
N THR A 68 -10.84 -15.06 -14.38
CA THR A 68 -10.17 -15.80 -15.45
C THR A 68 -9.21 -16.89 -14.94
N ALA A 69 -8.59 -16.68 -13.79
CA ALA A 69 -7.74 -17.70 -13.15
C ALA A 69 -8.52 -18.91 -12.59
N GLN A 70 -9.82 -18.75 -12.30
CA GLN A 70 -10.68 -19.81 -11.74
C GLN A 70 -11.54 -20.52 -12.78
N ALA A 71 -11.55 -20.08 -14.05
CA ALA A 71 -12.35 -20.72 -15.09
C ALA A 71 -11.70 -22.04 -15.53
N PRO A 72 -12.42 -23.20 -15.47
CA PRO A 72 -11.95 -24.40 -16.14
C PRO A 72 -11.90 -24.11 -17.64
N VAL A 73 -10.76 -24.45 -18.26
CA VAL A 73 -10.52 -24.25 -19.70
C VAL A 73 -11.60 -24.96 -20.52
N ARG A 74 -12.67 -24.28 -20.85
CA ARG A 74 -13.55 -24.67 -21.95
C ARG A 74 -12.85 -24.27 -23.24
N ARG A 75 -12.26 -25.27 -23.91
CA ARG A 75 -11.82 -25.13 -25.29
C ARG A 75 -12.98 -24.69 -26.18
N MET A 76 -13.02 -23.41 -26.51
CA MET A 76 -13.72 -22.94 -27.71
C MET A 76 -12.73 -22.93 -28.87
N PRO A 77 -13.19 -23.19 -30.13
CA PRO A 77 -12.29 -23.26 -31.28
C PRO A 77 -11.55 -21.93 -31.48
N GLU A 78 -10.26 -22.03 -31.71
CA GLU A 78 -9.35 -20.91 -31.95
C GLU A 78 -9.87 -19.99 -33.07
N PRO A 79 -10.02 -18.69 -32.82
CA PRO A 79 -9.77 -17.69 -33.86
C PRO A 79 -8.25 -17.49 -33.96
N ALA A 80 -7.78 -17.30 -35.19
CA ALA A 80 -6.38 -17.15 -35.56
C ALA A 80 -5.58 -16.18 -34.64
N PRO A 81 -4.24 -16.33 -34.55
CA PRO A 81 -3.43 -15.77 -33.50
C PRO A 81 -3.43 -14.24 -33.54
N ALA A 82 -4.22 -13.65 -32.63
CA ALA A 82 -3.95 -12.29 -32.20
C ALA A 82 -2.81 -12.35 -31.20
N GLU A 83 -1.76 -11.60 -31.47
CA GLU A 83 -0.50 -11.57 -30.75
C GLU A 83 -0.70 -11.45 -29.23
N PRO A 84 0.08 -12.17 -28.40
CA PRO A 84 0.07 -12.02 -26.95
C PRO A 84 0.80 -10.72 -26.59
N VAL A 85 0.05 -9.66 -26.41
CA VAL A 85 0.62 -8.34 -26.25
C VAL A 85 0.31 -7.75 -24.89
N ARG A 86 1.34 -7.48 -24.12
CA ARG A 86 1.53 -6.28 -23.28
C ARG A 86 0.87 -6.18 -21.91
N ARG A 87 0.40 -7.26 -21.26
CA ARG A 87 -0.25 -7.11 -19.95
C ARG A 87 0.72 -7.11 -18.76
N GLU A 88 1.82 -7.83 -18.85
CA GLU A 88 2.83 -7.85 -17.77
C GLU A 88 3.70 -6.59 -17.81
N GLU A 89 4.12 -6.15 -18.99
CA GLU A 89 4.93 -4.94 -19.15
C GLU A 89 4.18 -3.65 -18.76
N ASP A 90 2.89 -3.55 -19.11
CA ASP A 90 2.05 -2.39 -18.76
C ASP A 90 1.73 -2.35 -17.25
N GLU A 91 1.56 -3.51 -16.60
CA GLU A 91 1.35 -3.60 -15.15
C GLU A 91 2.64 -3.26 -14.37
N ASP A 92 3.79 -3.69 -14.85
CA ASP A 92 5.09 -3.34 -14.27
C ASP A 92 5.38 -1.84 -14.39
N VAL A 93 5.10 -1.23 -15.54
CA VAL A 93 5.25 0.22 -15.76
C VAL A 93 4.32 1.00 -14.87
N ARG A 94 3.06 0.61 -14.76
CA ARG A 94 2.08 1.29 -13.89
C ARG A 94 2.45 1.19 -12.41
N THR A 95 2.85 -0.01 -11.96
CA THR A 95 3.33 -0.24 -10.59
C THR A 95 4.58 0.58 -10.31
N ALA A 96 5.48 0.72 -11.27
CA ALA A 96 6.69 1.53 -11.15
C ALA A 96 6.35 3.03 -11.01
N ILE A 97 5.38 3.54 -11.79
CA ILE A 97 4.92 4.94 -11.70
C ILE A 97 4.31 5.21 -10.31
N ILE A 98 3.40 4.37 -9.86
CA ILE A 98 2.75 4.50 -8.55
C ILE A 98 3.79 4.40 -7.42
N ARG A 99 4.73 3.46 -7.53
CA ARG A 99 5.84 3.34 -6.57
C ARG A 99 6.67 4.62 -6.51
N ALA A 100 6.98 5.21 -7.66
CA ALA A 100 7.73 6.47 -7.74
C ALA A 100 6.97 7.63 -7.10
N GLU A 101 5.65 7.73 -7.34
CA GLU A 101 4.78 8.74 -6.75
C GLU A 101 4.72 8.63 -5.22
N ILE A 102 4.49 7.42 -4.69
CA ILE A 102 4.50 7.15 -3.25
C ILE A 102 5.87 7.44 -2.64
N SER A 103 6.95 7.03 -3.31
CA SER A 103 8.32 7.29 -2.84
C SER A 103 8.64 8.78 -2.80
N SER A 104 8.19 9.55 -3.80
CA SER A 104 8.34 11.01 -3.85
C SER A 104 7.58 11.69 -2.71
N PHE A 105 6.36 11.24 -2.42
CA PHE A 105 5.58 11.74 -1.28
C PHE A 105 6.32 11.47 0.04
N ILE A 106 6.81 10.26 0.24
CA ILE A 106 7.54 9.91 1.46
C ILE A 106 8.84 10.71 1.59
N ASP A 107 9.60 10.91 0.49
CA ASP A 107 10.83 11.72 0.52
C ASP A 107 10.56 13.19 0.85
N ALA A 108 9.43 13.73 0.43
CA ALA A 108 9.03 15.10 0.76
C ALA A 108 8.58 15.26 2.23
N HIS A 109 7.90 14.24 2.79
CA HIS A 109 7.17 14.35 4.06
C HIS A 109 7.68 13.46 5.20
N TYR A 110 8.76 12.66 5.00
CA TYR A 110 9.23 11.70 6.02
C TYR A 110 9.60 12.34 7.37
N ARG A 111 9.88 13.64 7.39
CA ARG A 111 10.22 14.39 8.62
C ARG A 111 8.99 14.76 9.45
N GLU A 112 7.83 14.73 8.84
CA GLU A 112 6.55 15.08 9.45
C GLU A 112 5.93 13.84 10.11
N ASP A 113 4.97 14.05 11.00
CA ASP A 113 4.21 12.94 11.61
C ASP A 113 3.11 12.48 10.66
N ILE A 114 3.51 11.70 9.64
CA ILE A 114 2.62 11.19 8.61
C ILE A 114 2.15 9.78 8.90
N SER A 115 0.87 9.56 8.72
CA SER A 115 0.22 8.25 8.73
C SER A 115 -0.02 7.71 7.31
N MET A 116 -0.45 6.46 7.23
CA MET A 116 -0.93 5.87 5.98
C MET A 116 -2.13 6.63 5.42
N GLN A 117 -3.02 7.10 6.29
CA GLN A 117 -4.21 7.87 5.93
C GLN A 117 -3.84 9.22 5.31
N ASP A 118 -2.84 9.91 5.86
CA ASP A 118 -2.35 11.18 5.31
C ASP A 118 -1.77 10.99 3.92
N ALA A 119 -0.99 9.91 3.72
CA ALA A 119 -0.45 9.55 2.42
C ALA A 119 -1.55 9.19 1.40
N ALA A 120 -2.54 8.40 1.82
CA ALA A 120 -3.69 8.04 1.00
C ALA A 120 -4.47 9.29 0.57
N ALA A 121 -4.79 10.19 1.50
CA ALA A 121 -5.52 11.42 1.24
C ALA A 121 -4.74 12.37 0.29
N ALA A 122 -3.43 12.54 0.51
CA ALA A 122 -2.58 13.38 -0.33
C ALA A 122 -2.50 12.87 -1.77
N LEU A 123 -2.44 11.56 -1.95
CA LEU A 123 -2.38 10.90 -3.26
C LEU A 123 -3.78 10.58 -3.83
N ARG A 124 -4.83 11.01 -3.16
CA ARG A 124 -6.25 10.87 -3.57
C ARG A 124 -6.71 9.42 -3.69
N TYR A 125 -6.21 8.55 -2.83
CA TYR A 125 -6.65 7.17 -2.70
C TYR A 125 -7.53 6.99 -1.46
N SER A 126 -8.41 5.98 -1.47
CA SER A 126 -9.06 5.53 -0.23
C SER A 126 -8.04 4.76 0.65
N ASP A 127 -8.24 4.79 1.98
CA ASP A 127 -7.35 4.13 2.94
C ASP A 127 -7.20 2.62 2.65
N ALA A 128 -8.31 1.96 2.36
CA ALA A 128 -8.34 0.52 2.08
C ALA A 128 -7.56 0.17 0.80
N TYR A 129 -7.77 0.95 -0.26
CA TYR A 129 -7.08 0.77 -1.53
C TYR A 129 -5.58 1.08 -1.39
N PHE A 130 -5.24 2.21 -0.76
CA PHE A 130 -3.84 2.59 -0.56
C PHE A 130 -3.06 1.56 0.26
N CYS A 131 -3.67 0.99 1.31
CA CYS A 131 -3.06 -0.07 2.10
C CYS A 131 -2.70 -1.30 1.25
N LYS A 132 -3.62 -1.72 0.37
CA LYS A 132 -3.41 -2.85 -0.56
C LYS A 132 -2.33 -2.52 -1.59
N LEU A 133 -2.43 -1.35 -2.20
CA LEU A 133 -1.51 -0.83 -3.20
C LEU A 133 -0.09 -0.71 -2.64
N PHE A 134 0.05 -0.12 -1.44
CA PHE A 134 1.34 0.03 -0.77
C PHE A 134 2.01 -1.33 -0.51
N LYS A 135 1.25 -2.31 0.00
CA LYS A 135 1.76 -3.66 0.20
C LYS A 135 2.16 -4.34 -1.10
N GLN A 136 1.44 -4.10 -2.18
CA GLN A 136 1.78 -4.62 -3.50
C GLN A 136 3.08 -4.02 -4.02
N CYS A 137 3.27 -2.70 -3.89
CA CYS A 137 4.45 -2.00 -4.36
C CYS A 137 5.70 -2.27 -3.52
N PHE A 138 5.58 -2.29 -2.19
CA PHE A 138 6.72 -2.29 -1.26
C PHE A 138 6.89 -3.58 -0.48
N LYS A 139 5.93 -4.52 -0.53
CA LYS A 139 5.91 -5.82 0.18
C LYS A 139 5.95 -5.73 1.71
N VAL A 140 5.83 -4.52 2.26
CA VAL A 140 5.79 -4.22 3.70
C VAL A 140 4.66 -3.23 3.99
N ASN A 141 4.31 -3.03 5.26
CA ASN A 141 3.34 -1.98 5.61
C ASN A 141 3.99 -0.58 5.65
N PHE A 142 3.14 0.46 5.54
CA PHE A 142 3.57 1.86 5.48
C PHE A 142 4.47 2.28 6.65
N SER A 143 4.08 1.95 7.88
CA SER A 143 4.85 2.32 9.08
C SER A 143 6.22 1.64 9.14
N ALA A 144 6.31 0.38 8.70
CA ALA A 144 7.59 -0.32 8.63
C ALA A 144 8.51 0.32 7.59
N TYR A 145 7.97 0.61 6.41
CA TYR A 145 8.71 1.29 5.33
C TYR A 145 9.18 2.68 5.74
N LEU A 146 8.29 3.50 6.32
CA LEU A 146 8.64 4.83 6.79
C LEU A 146 9.74 4.81 7.86
N ASN A 147 9.66 3.88 8.81
CA ASN A 147 10.70 3.71 9.83
C ASN A 147 12.04 3.30 9.21
N GLU A 148 12.05 2.37 8.27
CA GLU A 148 13.28 1.97 7.55
C GLU A 148 13.86 3.13 6.76
N TYR A 149 13.00 3.89 6.06
CA TYR A 149 13.40 5.08 5.32
C TYR A 149 14.05 6.13 6.23
N ARG A 150 13.41 6.47 7.35
CA ARG A 150 13.94 7.41 8.37
C ARG A 150 15.27 6.94 8.95
N VAL A 151 15.40 5.66 9.27
CA VAL A 151 16.66 5.09 9.78
C VAL A 151 17.77 5.18 8.73
N ASN A 152 17.48 4.94 7.46
CA ASN A 152 18.46 5.09 6.39
C ASN A 152 18.91 6.57 6.22
N LYS A 153 17.99 7.53 6.32
CA LYS A 153 18.34 8.97 6.35
C LYS A 153 19.16 9.34 7.59
N ALA A 154 18.83 8.77 8.76
CA ALA A 154 19.60 8.97 9.99
C ALA A 154 21.04 8.47 9.85
N ARG A 155 21.26 7.30 9.24
CA ARG A 155 22.60 6.77 8.94
C ARG A 155 23.43 7.74 8.11
N GLN A 156 22.84 8.41 7.13
CA GLN A 156 23.53 9.42 6.33
C GLN A 156 23.90 10.64 7.18
N LEU A 157 23.00 11.13 8.03
CA LEU A 157 23.28 12.26 8.92
C LEU A 157 24.33 11.95 9.99
N MET A 158 24.48 10.69 10.39
CA MET A 158 25.48 10.24 11.36
C MET A 158 26.92 10.38 10.86
N LEU A 159 27.13 10.57 9.56
CA LEU A 159 28.47 10.84 9.00
C LEU A 159 28.98 12.23 9.37
N ASP A 160 28.09 13.17 9.73
CA ASP A 160 28.51 14.47 10.28
C ASP A 160 28.73 14.37 11.79
N PRO A 161 29.99 14.47 12.27
CA PRO A 161 30.30 14.34 13.67
C PRO A 161 29.76 15.49 14.54
N ARG A 162 29.37 16.62 13.93
CA ARG A 162 28.84 17.80 14.63
C ARG A 162 27.40 17.60 15.11
N LEU A 163 26.66 16.69 14.49
CA LEU A 163 25.27 16.44 14.84
C LEU A 163 25.18 15.47 16.03
N ASN A 164 24.44 15.81 17.08
CA ASN A 164 24.16 14.87 18.16
C ASN A 164 22.99 13.92 17.81
N MET A 165 22.86 12.80 18.53
CA MET A 165 21.87 11.76 18.25
C MET A 165 20.43 12.23 18.40
N LYS A 166 20.18 13.16 19.33
CA LYS A 166 18.84 13.74 19.54
C LYS A 166 18.44 14.60 18.35
N ASP A 167 19.36 15.42 17.85
CA ASP A 167 19.10 16.28 16.69
C ASP A 167 18.90 15.45 15.41
N ILE A 168 19.67 14.38 15.24
CA ILE A 168 19.48 13.44 14.13
C ILE A 168 18.09 12.80 14.19
N GLY A 169 17.69 12.30 15.38
CA GLY A 169 16.37 11.73 15.56
C GLY A 169 15.25 12.72 15.17
N ALA A 170 15.35 13.96 15.65
CA ALA A 170 14.41 15.03 15.33
C ALA A 170 14.43 15.37 13.83
N ALA A 171 15.62 15.47 13.22
CA ALA A 171 15.78 15.80 11.80
C ALA A 171 15.18 14.75 10.85
N VAL A 172 15.02 13.50 11.29
CA VAL A 172 14.40 12.43 10.51
C VAL A 172 12.95 12.12 10.93
N GLY A 173 12.32 12.97 11.76
CA GLY A 173 10.91 12.91 12.07
C GLY A 173 10.54 12.11 13.33
N TYR A 174 11.48 11.93 14.27
CA TYR A 174 11.17 11.35 15.59
C TYR A 174 11.14 12.43 16.66
N SER A 175 9.98 12.69 17.23
CA SER A 175 9.81 13.64 18.36
C SER A 175 10.38 13.09 19.68
N ASP A 176 10.42 11.76 19.85
CA ASP A 176 10.95 11.07 21.03
C ASP A 176 12.27 10.36 20.71
N ALA A 177 13.37 10.81 21.33
CA ALA A 177 14.70 10.25 21.15
C ALA A 177 14.82 8.79 21.65
N ASN A 178 14.04 8.40 22.67
CA ASN A 178 14.01 7.01 23.15
C ASN A 178 13.31 6.10 22.16
N TYR A 179 12.23 6.58 21.56
CA TYR A 179 11.55 5.85 20.49
C TYR A 179 12.44 5.68 19.26
N PHE A 180 13.13 6.75 18.84
CA PHE A 180 14.14 6.69 17.78
C PHE A 180 15.20 5.60 18.07
N THR A 181 15.78 5.62 19.27
CA THR A 181 16.81 4.65 19.66
C THR A 181 16.29 3.20 19.58
N ARG A 182 15.06 2.94 20.03
CA ARG A 182 14.45 1.62 19.97
C ARG A 182 14.21 1.16 18.53
N VAL A 183 13.67 2.05 17.70
CA VAL A 183 13.41 1.74 16.27
C VAL A 183 14.72 1.48 15.55
N PHE A 184 15.71 2.34 15.74
CA PHE A 184 17.04 2.22 15.13
C PHE A 184 17.71 0.90 15.51
N LYS A 185 17.75 0.56 16.83
CA LYS A 185 18.32 -0.70 17.30
C LYS A 185 17.58 -1.92 16.75
N ARG A 186 16.26 -1.87 16.66
CA ARG A 186 15.46 -2.97 16.08
C ARG A 186 15.80 -3.23 14.62
N LEU A 187 16.04 -2.17 13.82
CA LEU A 187 16.30 -2.28 12.39
C LEU A 187 17.77 -2.54 12.04
N THR A 188 18.71 -2.10 12.90
CA THR A 188 20.16 -2.18 12.61
C THR A 188 20.91 -3.16 13.52
N GLY A 189 20.29 -3.61 14.59
CA GLY A 189 20.92 -4.44 15.63
C GLY A 189 21.74 -3.65 16.66
N GLN A 190 22.01 -2.37 16.43
CA GLN A 190 22.85 -1.50 17.25
C GLN A 190 22.11 -0.23 17.63
N THR A 191 22.48 0.39 18.75
CA THR A 191 22.00 1.73 19.07
C THR A 191 22.61 2.76 18.12
N PRO A 192 21.99 3.96 17.96
CA PRO A 192 22.55 5.02 17.13
C PRO A 192 24.00 5.39 17.47
N SER A 193 24.34 5.44 18.75
CA SER A 193 25.70 5.77 19.23
C SER A 193 26.71 4.66 18.89
N GLU A 194 26.37 3.41 19.17
CA GLU A 194 27.20 2.24 18.79
C GLU A 194 27.46 2.19 17.29
N TYR A 195 26.41 2.43 16.49
CA TYR A 195 26.52 2.45 15.03
C TYR A 195 27.47 3.53 14.53
N ARG A 196 27.39 4.76 15.08
CA ARG A 196 28.31 5.86 14.73
C ARG A 196 29.75 5.50 15.05
N MET A 197 30.02 4.97 16.27
CA MET A 197 31.38 4.58 16.68
C MET A 197 31.97 3.53 15.73
N ALA A 198 31.21 2.48 15.44
CA ALA A 198 31.61 1.42 14.50
C ALA A 198 31.87 1.93 13.07
N THR A 199 31.14 2.96 12.64
CA THR A 199 31.30 3.55 11.29
C THR A 199 32.52 4.48 11.26
N ALA A 200 32.79 5.22 12.32
CA ALA A 200 33.98 6.08 12.43
C ALA A 200 35.29 5.27 12.46
N GLU A 201 35.31 4.14 13.16
CA GLU A 201 36.47 3.22 13.18
C GLU A 201 36.79 2.65 11.78
N LYS A 202 35.78 2.32 10.99
CA LYS A 202 35.96 1.82 9.62
C LYS A 202 36.42 2.89 8.61
N ALA A 203 36.20 4.16 8.89
CA ALA A 203 36.63 5.25 8.01
C ALA A 203 38.09 5.67 8.24
N VAL A 204 38.75 5.18 9.32
CA VAL A 204 40.13 5.48 9.67
C VAL A 204 41.10 4.37 9.24
N GLN A 205 40.57 3.22 8.80
CA GLN A 205 41.35 2.12 8.23
C GLN A 205 41.39 2.19 6.69
#